data_5c581af28856daeca01f3d1a1abb8749
#
_entry.id   5c581af28856daeca01f3d1a1abb8749
#
_cell.length_a   1.000
_cell.length_b   1.000
_cell.length_c   1.000
_cell.angle_alpha   90.00
_cell.angle_beta   90.00
_cell.angle_gamma   90.00
#
_symmetry.space_group_name_H-M   'P 1'
#
loop_
_entity.id
_entity.type
_entity.pdbx_description
1 polymer ?
#
loop_
_entity_poly.entity_id
_entity_poly.type
_entity_poly.pdbx_seq_one_letter_code
_entity_poly.pdbx_strand_id
1 'polypeptide(L)'
;MYATVRHYQDEADDVVEQIRAHSARLREMMSGIEGFVAYYLIDCGGGSLVTVSVFADSAGAEESSRAAAALIGELELGHALPNPPTILHGEVAIHA
;
A
#
# COMPACT_ATOMS: atom_id res chain seq x y z
N MET A 1 13.14 -10.56 -5.78
CA MET A 1 11.90 -9.84 -5.44
C MET A 1 12.19 -8.82 -4.34
N TYR A 2 11.51 -7.71 -4.39
CA TYR A 2 11.67 -6.61 -3.45
C TYR A 2 10.34 -6.31 -2.78
N ALA A 3 10.29 -6.23 -1.46
CA ALA A 3 9.06 -6.01 -0.71
C ALA A 3 9.10 -4.70 0.07
N THR A 4 7.95 -4.05 0.17
CA THR A 4 7.76 -2.85 0.99
C THR A 4 6.60 -3.10 1.94
N VAL A 5 6.84 -2.87 3.23
CA VAL A 5 5.80 -2.97 4.27
C VAL A 5 5.55 -1.58 4.81
N ARG A 6 4.28 -1.19 4.85
CA ARG A 6 3.86 0.09 5.43
C ARG A 6 2.88 -0.18 6.55
N HIS A 7 3.18 0.33 7.72
CA HIS A 7 2.32 0.21 8.88
C HIS A 7 1.73 1.59 9.20
N TYR A 8 0.42 1.70 9.07
CA TYR A 8 -0.33 2.91 9.38
C TYR A 8 -0.99 2.74 10.74
N GLN A 9 -0.86 3.73 11.61
CA GLN A 9 -1.45 3.75 12.95
C GLN A 9 -2.17 5.05 13.21
N ASP A 10 -3.16 5.01 14.08
CA ASP A 10 -3.93 6.20 14.47
C ASP A 10 -4.63 6.89 13.30
N GLU A 11 -5.05 6.09 12.33
CA GLU A 11 -5.82 6.55 11.20
C GLU A 11 -7.32 6.58 11.55
N ALA A 12 -8.19 6.96 10.60
CA ALA A 12 -9.63 6.95 10.82
C ALA A 12 -10.13 5.53 11.11
N ASP A 13 -11.12 5.37 11.98
CA ASP A 13 -11.65 4.06 12.36
C ASP A 13 -12.19 3.27 11.16
N ASP A 14 -12.72 3.96 10.15
CA ASP A 14 -13.27 3.36 8.94
C ASP A 14 -12.30 3.39 7.74
N VAL A 15 -11.00 3.61 7.98
CA VAL A 15 -10.00 3.78 6.92
C VAL A 15 -10.01 2.62 5.93
N VAL A 16 -10.06 1.39 6.43
CA VAL A 16 -10.04 0.20 5.56
C VAL A 16 -11.28 0.14 4.68
N GLU A 17 -12.45 0.46 5.22
CA GLU A 17 -13.69 0.49 4.45
C GLU A 17 -13.65 1.56 3.36
N GLN A 18 -13.08 2.72 3.64
CA GLN A 18 -12.93 3.78 2.65
C GLN A 18 -11.99 3.35 1.52
N ILE A 19 -10.88 2.69 1.86
CA ILE A 19 -9.94 2.18 0.84
C ILE A 19 -10.59 1.04 0.06
N ARG A 20 -11.30 0.13 0.74
CA ARG A 20 -11.98 -1.00 0.10
C ARG A 20 -12.99 -0.55 -0.95
N ALA A 21 -13.64 0.58 -0.74
CA ALA A 21 -14.56 1.15 -1.72
C ALA A 21 -13.89 1.48 -3.06
N HIS A 22 -12.56 1.63 -3.06
CA HIS A 22 -11.75 1.92 -4.25
C HIS A 22 -10.84 0.75 -4.63
N SER A 23 -11.15 -0.47 -4.19
CA SER A 23 -10.27 -1.63 -4.39
C SER A 23 -9.98 -1.94 -5.86
N ALA A 24 -10.96 -1.76 -6.73
CA ALA A 24 -10.77 -2.00 -8.17
C ALA A 24 -9.72 -1.04 -8.75
N ARG A 25 -9.79 0.24 -8.39
CA ARG A 25 -8.84 1.25 -8.85
C ARG A 25 -7.45 1.00 -8.30
N LEU A 26 -7.35 0.58 -7.03
CA LEU A 26 -6.08 0.23 -6.41
C LEU A 26 -5.42 -0.97 -7.09
N ARG A 27 -6.20 -2.02 -7.36
CA ARG A 27 -5.71 -3.21 -8.08
C ARG A 27 -5.23 -2.87 -9.48
N GLU A 28 -5.97 -2.06 -10.21
CA GLU A 28 -5.60 -1.61 -11.54
C GLU A 28 -4.27 -0.85 -11.51
N MET A 29 -4.13 0.08 -10.59
CA MET A 29 -2.91 0.86 -10.44
C MET A 29 -1.71 -0.02 -10.13
N MET A 30 -1.82 -0.89 -9.13
CA MET A 30 -0.71 -1.76 -8.72
C MET A 30 -0.32 -2.75 -9.80
N SER A 31 -1.30 -3.43 -10.42
CA SER A 31 -1.01 -4.43 -11.45
C SER A 31 -0.46 -3.83 -12.74
N GLY A 32 -0.66 -2.54 -12.96
CA GLY A 32 -0.12 -1.83 -14.12
C GLY A 32 1.34 -1.44 -13.98
N ILE A 33 1.94 -1.58 -12.81
CA ILE A 33 3.35 -1.26 -12.58
C ILE A 33 4.22 -2.44 -13.01
N GLU A 34 5.25 -2.18 -13.82
CA GLU A 34 6.15 -3.23 -14.29
C GLU A 34 6.80 -3.95 -13.11
N GLY A 35 6.83 -5.28 -13.19
CA GLY A 35 7.42 -6.12 -12.16
C GLY A 35 6.50 -6.42 -10.97
N PHE A 36 5.23 -6.04 -11.06
CA PHE A 36 4.27 -6.34 -9.99
C PHE A 36 4.16 -7.84 -9.73
N VAL A 37 4.25 -8.23 -8.45
CA VAL A 37 4.11 -9.63 -8.01
C VAL A 37 2.87 -9.80 -7.13
N ALA A 38 2.74 -9.02 -6.08
CA ALA A 38 1.62 -9.14 -5.13
C ALA A 38 1.42 -7.88 -4.32
N TYR A 39 0.19 -7.68 -3.86
CA TYR A 39 -0.17 -6.59 -2.95
C TYR A 39 -1.19 -7.10 -1.94
N TYR A 40 -0.97 -6.77 -0.67
CA TYR A 40 -1.89 -7.09 0.41
C TYR A 40 -2.17 -5.84 1.23
N LEU A 41 -3.42 -5.64 1.59
CA LEU A 41 -3.83 -4.67 2.59
C LEU A 41 -4.46 -5.46 3.73
N ILE A 42 -3.90 -5.31 4.93
CA ILE A 42 -4.27 -6.09 6.11
C ILE A 42 -4.95 -5.15 7.10
N ASP A 43 -6.20 -5.46 7.43
CA ASP A 43 -6.97 -4.70 8.40
C ASP A 43 -6.59 -5.18 9.81
N CYS A 44 -5.95 -4.32 10.59
CA CYS A 44 -5.55 -4.61 11.96
C CYS A 44 -6.56 -4.09 12.99
N GLY A 45 -7.62 -3.40 12.52
CA GLY A 45 -8.65 -2.85 13.39
C GLY A 45 -8.30 -1.50 14.01
N GLY A 46 -9.32 -0.73 14.41
CA GLY A 46 -9.13 0.50 15.16
C GLY A 46 -8.28 1.57 14.51
N GLY A 47 -8.33 1.70 13.18
CA GLY A 47 -7.51 2.68 12.47
C GLY A 47 -6.06 2.24 12.25
N SER A 48 -5.76 0.95 12.44
CA SER A 48 -4.44 0.37 12.15
C SER A 48 -4.53 -0.56 10.95
N LEU A 49 -3.60 -0.43 10.02
CA LEU A 49 -3.53 -1.30 8.85
C LEU A 49 -2.08 -1.46 8.39
N VAL A 50 -1.84 -2.57 7.71
CA VAL A 50 -0.53 -2.88 7.13
C VAL A 50 -0.72 -3.14 5.65
N THR A 51 0.14 -2.56 4.81
CA THR A 51 0.20 -2.93 3.40
C THR A 51 1.52 -3.62 3.11
N VAL A 52 1.47 -4.65 2.26
CA VAL A 52 2.66 -5.34 1.76
C VAL A 52 2.60 -5.32 0.25
N SER A 53 3.60 -4.75 -0.39
CA SER A 53 3.72 -4.76 -1.85
C SER A 53 5.00 -5.47 -2.24
N VAL A 54 4.92 -6.33 -3.26
CA VAL A 54 6.06 -7.10 -3.75
C VAL A 54 6.21 -6.85 -5.24
N PHE A 55 7.44 -6.51 -5.65
CA PHE A 55 7.81 -6.28 -7.04
C PHE A 55 9.06 -7.08 -7.40
N ALA A 56 9.30 -7.25 -8.68
CA ALA A 56 10.49 -7.97 -9.15
C ALA A 56 11.79 -7.30 -8.69
N ASP A 57 11.79 -5.96 -8.60
CA ASP A 57 12.97 -5.18 -8.18
C ASP A 57 12.57 -3.90 -7.44
N SER A 58 13.56 -3.15 -6.97
CA SER A 58 13.35 -1.91 -6.21
C SER A 58 12.74 -0.79 -7.06
N ALA A 59 12.95 -0.79 -8.37
CA ALA A 59 12.40 0.23 -9.25
C ALA A 59 10.87 0.19 -9.26
N GLY A 60 10.28 -1.02 -9.31
CA GLY A 60 8.83 -1.20 -9.20
C GLY A 60 8.31 -0.75 -7.85
N ALA A 61 9.03 -1.07 -6.77
CA ALA A 61 8.67 -0.66 -5.43
C ALA A 61 8.64 0.88 -5.29
N GLU A 62 9.64 1.57 -5.83
CA GLU A 62 9.71 3.03 -5.81
C GLU A 62 8.55 3.64 -6.60
N GLU A 63 8.25 3.10 -7.79
CA GLU A 63 7.14 3.54 -8.60
C GLU A 63 5.80 3.36 -7.87
N SER A 64 5.63 2.22 -7.19
CA SER A 64 4.40 1.97 -6.42
C SER A 64 4.20 2.98 -5.29
N SER A 65 5.28 3.42 -4.65
CA SER A 65 5.21 4.42 -3.59
C SER A 65 4.72 5.77 -4.13
N ARG A 66 5.24 6.18 -5.29
CA ARG A 66 4.79 7.42 -5.93
C ARG A 66 3.33 7.32 -6.39
N ALA A 67 2.99 6.19 -7.01
CA ALA A 67 1.64 5.96 -7.52
C ALA A 67 0.61 5.90 -6.39
N ALA A 68 0.96 5.24 -5.27
CA ALA A 68 0.07 5.16 -4.11
C ALA A 68 -0.19 6.54 -3.50
N ALA A 69 0.85 7.36 -3.35
CA ALA A 69 0.69 8.71 -2.82
C ALA A 69 -0.20 9.56 -3.74
N ALA A 70 -0.01 9.46 -5.05
CA ALA A 70 -0.84 10.16 -6.04
C ALA A 70 -2.30 9.69 -5.98
N LEU A 71 -2.51 8.38 -5.83
CA LEU A 71 -3.86 7.80 -5.75
C LEU A 71 -4.60 8.26 -4.50
N ILE A 72 -3.93 8.31 -3.36
CA ILE A 72 -4.51 8.83 -2.11
C ILE A 72 -5.00 10.27 -2.32
N GLY A 73 -4.22 11.09 -3.00
CA GLY A 73 -4.62 12.46 -3.32
C GLY A 73 -5.80 12.51 -4.30
N GLU A 74 -5.76 11.70 -5.37
CA GLU A 74 -6.81 11.62 -6.38
C GLU A 74 -8.15 11.19 -5.78
N LEU A 75 -8.13 10.22 -4.87
CA LEU A 75 -9.33 9.68 -4.23
C LEU A 75 -9.74 10.47 -2.97
N GLU A 76 -9.01 11.52 -2.65
CA GLU A 76 -9.28 12.37 -1.47
C GLU A 76 -9.32 11.57 -0.16
N LEU A 77 -8.41 10.59 -0.02
CA LEU A 77 -8.34 9.73 1.16
C LEU A 77 -7.44 10.29 2.27
N GLY A 78 -6.88 11.48 2.10
CA GLY A 78 -6.00 12.09 3.09
C GLY A 78 -6.65 12.27 4.47
N HIS A 79 -7.96 12.52 4.49
CA HIS A 79 -8.70 12.64 5.76
C HIS A 79 -8.82 11.32 6.51
N ALA A 80 -8.79 10.19 5.80
CA ALA A 80 -8.84 8.86 6.39
C ALA A 80 -7.46 8.37 6.82
N LEU A 81 -6.39 8.95 6.25
CA LEU A 81 -5.00 8.59 6.48
C LEU A 81 -4.19 9.82 6.92
N PRO A 82 -4.55 10.46 8.06
CA PRO A 82 -3.88 11.70 8.48
C PRO A 82 -2.43 11.52 8.94
N ASN A 83 -2.03 10.29 9.28
CA ASN A 83 -0.69 10.02 9.79
C ASN A 83 0.14 9.23 8.77
N PRO A 84 1.43 9.62 8.56
CA PRO A 84 2.29 8.88 7.64
C PRO A 84 2.61 7.48 8.21
N PRO A 85 2.87 6.49 7.33
CA PRO A 85 3.20 5.13 7.79
C PRO A 85 4.65 5.02 8.23
N THR A 86 4.91 3.99 9.04
CA THR A 86 6.26 3.47 9.24
C THR A 86 6.56 2.54 8.08
N ILE A 87 7.67 2.75 7.38
CA ILE A 87 8.01 2.02 6.16
C ILE A 87 9.26 1.17 6.37
N LEU A 88 9.14 -0.11 6.03
CA LEU A 88 10.26 -1.05 5.97
C LEU A 88 10.31 -1.64 4.58
N HIS A 89 11.50 -1.80 4.01
CA HIS A 89 11.64 -2.37 2.67
C HIS A 89 12.97 -3.09 2.53
N GLY A 90 13.02 -4.04 1.61
CA GLY A 90 14.23 -4.80 1.34
C GLY A 90 14.01 -5.95 0.38
N GLU A 91 15.09 -6.66 0.10
CA GLU A 91 15.05 -7.86 -0.74
C GLU A 91 14.34 -8.99 -0.01
N VAL A 92 13.51 -9.73 -0.74
CA VAL A 92 12.91 -10.96 -0.22
C VAL A 92 13.99 -12.03 -0.16
N ALA A 93 14.34 -12.43 1.06
CA ALA A 93 15.40 -13.42 1.25
C ALA A 93 14.90 -14.85 1.05
N ILE A 94 13.65 -15.13 1.44
CA ILE A 94 13.05 -16.46 1.30
C ILE A 94 11.60 -16.28 0.84
N HIS A 95 11.23 -17.05 -0.17
CA HIS A 95 9.86 -17.13 -0.67
C HIS A 95 9.46 -18.60 -0.70
N ALA A 96 8.44 -18.94 0.06
CA ALA A 96 7.93 -20.30 0.12
C ALA A 96 6.69 -20.51 -0.74
#